data_ef06a480fd06ede9240c170f1f2fa3cc
#
_entry.id   ef06a480fd06ede9240c170f1f2fa3cc
#
_cell.length_a   1.000
_cell.length_b   1.000
_cell.length_c   1.000
_cell.angle_alpha   90.00
_cell.angle_beta   90.00
_cell.angle_gamma   90.00
#
_symmetry.space_group_name_H-M   'P 1'
#
loop_
_entity.id
_entity.type
_entity.pdbx_description
1 polymer ?
#
loop_
_entity_poly.entity_id
_entity_poly.type
_entity_poly.pdbx_seq_one_letter_code
_entity_poly.pdbx_strand_id
1 'polypeptide(L)'
;GFVMEKSVDGGMTWNSTFPNVHVDQHAMAFNPLVPGEVLIGNDGGLYVSNDDGNSSLKNNSLPITQFYRFYVDAQNSDKIYGGTQDNSTIRTQTGDLTDWQVIYGGDGFQPIVDPTNTNVIYALSQRGNLGKSSNNGIWLVAMHTQKTRLCCLYFEYKMPSLFCRNGKRSSIQRGENQS
;
A
#
# COMPACT_ATOMS: atom_id res chain seq x y z
N GLY A 1 7.99 13.63 -10.21
CA GLY A 1 9.32 13.33 -10.73
C GLY A 1 10.06 12.33 -9.88
N PHE A 2 11.02 11.61 -10.48
CA PHE A 2 11.74 10.51 -9.80
C PHE A 2 12.99 10.98 -9.04
N VAL A 3 13.56 12.10 -9.41
CA VAL A 3 14.79 12.63 -8.82
C VAL A 3 14.60 14.10 -8.50
N MET A 4 15.14 14.53 -7.37
CA MET A 4 15.25 15.94 -7.04
C MET A 4 16.68 16.39 -7.28
N GLU A 5 16.82 17.56 -7.88
CA GLU A 5 18.10 18.16 -8.21
C GLU A 5 18.14 19.59 -7.68
N LYS A 6 19.34 20.02 -7.32
CA LYS A 6 19.64 21.38 -6.83
C LYS A 6 20.76 22.01 -7.64
N SER A 7 20.57 23.27 -8.02
CA SER A 7 21.61 24.12 -8.55
C SER A 7 22.03 25.15 -7.50
N VAL A 8 23.32 25.44 -7.41
CA VAL A 8 23.91 26.51 -6.57
C VAL A 8 24.58 27.60 -7.39
N ASP A 9 24.49 27.52 -8.71
CA ASP A 9 25.15 28.40 -9.68
C ASP A 9 24.18 29.05 -10.68
N GLY A 10 22.95 29.25 -10.25
CA GLY A 10 21.91 29.88 -11.07
C GLY A 10 21.36 28.98 -12.19
N GLY A 11 21.44 27.67 -12.05
CA GLY A 11 20.92 26.71 -13.03
C GLY A 11 21.93 26.26 -14.08
N MET A 12 23.20 26.62 -13.92
CA MET A 12 24.25 26.19 -14.85
C MET A 12 24.65 24.72 -14.66
N THR A 13 24.66 24.27 -13.40
CA THR A 13 24.87 22.84 -13.05
C THR A 13 23.78 22.36 -12.08
N TRP A 14 23.46 21.08 -12.15
CA TRP A 14 22.45 20.44 -11.31
C TRP A 14 23.03 19.17 -10.66
N ASN A 15 22.78 19.02 -9.37
CA ASN A 15 23.24 17.89 -8.59
C ASN A 15 22.06 17.23 -7.86
N SER A 16 22.08 15.92 -7.78
CA SER A 16 21.10 15.16 -7.04
C SER A 16 21.06 15.59 -5.57
N THR A 17 19.86 15.72 -5.03
CA THR A 17 19.62 16.21 -3.66
C THR A 17 18.45 15.46 -3.04
N PHE A 18 18.19 15.66 -1.75
CA PHE A 18 17.13 14.98 -0.99
C PHE A 18 17.17 13.46 -1.11
N PRO A 19 18.22 12.80 -0.62
CA PRO A 19 18.32 11.35 -0.65
C PRO A 19 17.18 10.71 0.17
N ASN A 20 16.72 9.54 -0.30
CA ASN A 20 15.72 8.71 0.39
C ASN A 20 14.30 9.33 0.51
N VAL A 21 13.99 10.40 -0.20
CA VAL A 21 12.59 10.86 -0.32
C VAL A 21 11.83 9.95 -1.28
N HIS A 22 10.55 9.78 -1.01
CA HIS A 22 9.65 9.10 -1.95
C HIS A 22 9.59 9.87 -3.27
N VAL A 23 9.33 9.19 -4.34
CA VAL A 23 9.08 9.80 -5.66
C VAL A 23 7.77 10.59 -5.68
N ASP A 24 7.48 11.23 -6.81
CA ASP A 24 6.24 11.96 -7.08
C ASP A 24 6.03 13.16 -6.14
N GLN A 25 6.95 14.13 -6.32
CA GLN A 25 6.96 15.37 -5.56
C GLN A 25 5.79 16.30 -5.97
N HIS A 26 5.08 16.86 -4.99
CA HIS A 26 3.93 17.74 -5.18
C HIS A 26 4.15 19.15 -4.65
N ALA A 27 4.89 19.28 -3.56
CA ALA A 27 5.09 20.57 -2.91
C ALA A 27 6.49 20.70 -2.30
N MET A 28 7.00 21.91 -2.28
CA MET A 28 8.23 22.28 -1.59
C MET A 28 8.05 23.65 -0.93
N ALA A 29 8.55 23.79 0.28
CA ALA A 29 8.59 25.06 0.99
C ALA A 29 9.93 25.24 1.71
N PHE A 30 10.48 26.44 1.63
CA PHE A 30 11.65 26.85 2.40
C PHE A 30 11.19 27.58 3.66
N ASN A 31 11.82 27.30 4.79
CA ASN A 31 11.57 28.06 6.00
C ASN A 31 12.35 29.42 5.95
N PRO A 32 11.65 30.53 5.88
CA PRO A 32 12.34 31.84 5.78
C PRO A 32 13.07 32.25 7.07
N LEU A 33 12.76 31.59 8.19
CA LEU A 33 13.32 31.89 9.50
C LEU A 33 14.50 30.98 9.87
N VAL A 34 14.61 29.83 9.20
CA VAL A 34 15.66 28.84 9.48
C VAL A 34 16.35 28.49 8.17
N PRO A 35 17.52 29.12 7.87
CA PRO A 35 18.28 28.79 6.68
C PRO A 35 18.62 27.30 6.60
N GLY A 36 18.45 26.69 5.41
CA GLY A 36 18.71 25.28 5.18
C GLY A 36 17.54 24.34 5.49
N GLU A 37 16.49 24.85 6.14
CA GLU A 37 15.29 24.05 6.37
C GLU A 37 14.36 24.09 5.16
N VAL A 38 14.08 22.89 4.62
CA VAL A 38 13.20 22.69 3.47
C VAL A 38 12.22 21.57 3.77
N LEU A 39 10.95 21.81 3.47
CA LEU A 39 9.88 20.82 3.57
C LEU A 39 9.48 20.33 2.18
N ILE A 40 9.23 19.04 2.06
CA ILE A 40 8.81 18.41 0.82
C ILE A 40 7.59 17.53 1.09
N GLY A 41 6.51 17.76 0.32
CA GLY A 41 5.33 16.92 0.29
C GLY A 41 5.32 16.06 -0.97
N ASN A 42 5.15 14.75 -0.81
CA ASN A 42 5.05 13.78 -1.89
C ASN A 42 4.10 12.64 -1.52
N ASP A 43 3.94 11.64 -2.41
CA ASP A 43 3.06 10.50 -2.19
C ASP A 43 3.46 9.63 -0.99
N GLY A 44 4.72 9.68 -0.57
CA GLY A 44 5.22 9.05 0.65
C GLY A 44 4.94 9.80 1.94
N GLY A 45 4.48 11.07 1.87
CA GLY A 45 4.19 11.93 3.01
C GLY A 45 5.01 13.21 3.05
N LEU A 46 5.27 13.71 4.25
CA LEU A 46 6.07 14.91 4.49
C LEU A 46 7.51 14.55 4.87
N TYR A 47 8.46 15.21 4.22
CA TYR A 47 9.90 15.10 4.52
C TYR A 47 10.45 16.47 4.90
N VAL A 48 11.45 16.46 5.75
CA VAL A 48 12.15 17.68 6.22
C VAL A 48 13.64 17.49 5.99
N SER A 49 14.29 18.51 5.44
CA SER A 49 15.74 18.68 5.41
C SER A 49 16.10 19.90 6.24
N ASN A 50 17.21 19.84 6.97
CA ASN A 50 17.78 20.98 7.72
C ASN A 50 19.14 21.41 7.19
N ASP A 51 19.53 20.94 6.01
CA ASP A 51 20.85 21.12 5.42
C ASP A 51 20.78 21.35 3.90
N ASP A 52 19.79 22.11 3.45
CA ASP A 52 19.58 22.45 2.04
C ASP A 52 19.40 21.21 1.14
N GLY A 53 18.83 20.13 1.66
CA GLY A 53 18.57 18.91 0.91
C GLY A 53 19.73 17.93 0.83
N ASN A 54 20.82 18.11 1.57
CA ASN A 54 21.91 17.13 1.62
C ASN A 54 21.50 15.86 2.38
N SER A 55 20.59 16.02 3.35
CA SER A 55 19.91 14.91 4.01
C SER A 55 18.40 15.17 4.10
N SER A 56 17.62 14.15 4.36
CA SER A 56 16.17 14.28 4.56
C SER A 56 15.63 13.21 5.49
N LEU A 57 14.64 13.60 6.31
CA LEU A 57 13.94 12.70 7.23
C LEU A 57 12.43 12.76 6.96
N LYS A 58 11.81 11.59 6.87
CA LYS A 58 10.35 11.49 6.81
C LYS A 58 9.75 11.89 8.16
N ASN A 59 8.73 12.74 8.13
CA ASN A 59 7.94 13.06 9.32
C ASN A 59 6.95 11.91 9.60
N ASN A 60 7.31 11.02 10.52
CA ASN A 60 6.49 9.87 10.91
C ASN A 60 5.40 10.21 11.94
N SER A 61 5.30 11.47 12.40
CA SER A 61 4.24 11.89 13.32
C SER A 61 2.93 12.27 12.62
N LEU A 62 2.91 12.26 11.28
CA LEU A 62 1.70 12.47 10.49
C LEU A 62 1.09 11.12 10.10
N PRO A 63 -0.01 10.69 10.73
CA PRO A 63 -0.67 9.42 10.42
C PRO A 63 -1.60 9.57 9.19
N ILE A 64 -1.00 9.85 8.02
CA ILE A 64 -1.74 10.03 6.76
C ILE A 64 -1.34 8.97 5.75
N THR A 65 -2.33 8.39 5.07
CA THR A 65 -2.15 7.54 3.90
C THR A 65 -3.43 7.50 3.07
N GLN A 66 -3.32 7.14 1.79
CA GLN A 66 -4.47 7.00 0.91
C GLN A 66 -4.78 5.52 0.72
N PHE A 67 -5.92 5.08 1.26
CA PHE A 67 -6.38 3.71 1.07
C PHE A 67 -7.12 3.54 -0.26
N TYR A 68 -6.74 2.55 -1.04
CA TYR A 68 -7.54 2.04 -2.15
C TYR A 68 -8.67 1.14 -1.63
N ARG A 69 -8.33 0.23 -0.71
CA ARG A 69 -9.25 -0.73 -0.11
C ARG A 69 -8.79 -1.09 1.29
N PHE A 70 -9.73 -1.50 2.12
CA PHE A 70 -9.43 -2.04 3.44
C PHE A 70 -10.26 -3.31 3.72
N TYR A 71 -9.85 -4.07 4.69
CA TYR A 71 -10.50 -5.27 5.18
C TYR A 71 -10.40 -5.31 6.71
N VAL A 72 -11.50 -5.61 7.37
CA VAL A 72 -11.54 -5.84 8.82
C VAL A 72 -11.61 -7.34 9.05
N ASP A 73 -10.77 -7.85 9.96
CA ASP A 73 -10.77 -9.26 10.30
C ASP A 73 -12.12 -9.67 10.90
N ALA A 74 -12.72 -10.73 10.35
CA ALA A 74 -14.04 -11.20 10.78
C ALA A 74 -14.04 -11.78 12.21
N GLN A 75 -12.89 -12.20 12.72
CA GLN A 75 -12.74 -12.77 14.06
C GLN A 75 -12.21 -11.76 15.09
N ASN A 76 -11.62 -10.65 14.64
CA ASN A 76 -11.08 -9.61 15.52
C ASN A 76 -11.15 -8.24 14.83
N SER A 77 -12.12 -7.42 15.21
CA SER A 77 -12.38 -6.11 14.62
C SER A 77 -11.23 -5.09 14.82
N ASP A 78 -10.33 -5.33 15.76
CA ASP A 78 -9.16 -4.46 15.96
C ASP A 78 -8.08 -4.69 14.89
N LYS A 79 -8.12 -5.83 14.20
CA LYS A 79 -7.25 -6.13 13.09
C LYS A 79 -7.80 -5.58 11.79
N ILE A 80 -7.16 -4.55 11.29
CA ILE A 80 -7.52 -3.88 10.05
C ILE A 80 -6.36 -3.99 9.07
N TYR A 81 -6.67 -4.29 7.82
CA TYR A 81 -5.73 -4.40 6.72
C TYR A 81 -6.10 -3.39 5.64
N GLY A 82 -5.12 -2.74 5.05
CA GLY A 82 -5.37 -1.76 4.01
C GLY A 82 -4.36 -1.81 2.88
N GLY A 83 -4.86 -1.78 1.66
CA GLY A 83 -4.04 -1.52 0.48
C GLY A 83 -4.02 -0.03 0.22
N THR A 84 -2.83 0.54 0.10
CA THR A 84 -2.62 1.97 -0.01
C THR A 84 -1.93 2.33 -1.31
N GLN A 85 -2.24 3.49 -1.84
CA GLN A 85 -1.51 4.05 -2.96
C GLN A 85 -0.08 4.35 -2.52
N ASP A 86 0.91 3.90 -3.30
CA ASP A 86 2.35 4.16 -3.13
C ASP A 86 2.97 3.74 -1.78
N ASN A 87 2.15 3.34 -0.80
CA ASN A 87 2.57 3.07 0.57
C ASN A 87 2.30 1.62 1.02
N SER A 88 2.26 0.67 0.08
CA SER A 88 2.22 -0.76 0.36
C SER A 88 0.84 -1.28 0.82
N THR A 89 0.76 -2.57 1.14
CA THR A 89 -0.31 -3.12 1.97
C THR A 89 0.14 -3.10 3.41
N ILE A 90 -0.66 -2.46 4.25
CA ILE A 90 -0.39 -2.25 5.67
C ILE A 90 -1.48 -2.91 6.53
N ARG A 91 -1.15 -3.16 7.78
CA ARG A 91 -2.11 -3.65 8.79
C ARG A 91 -1.86 -3.01 10.15
N THR A 92 -2.90 -2.95 10.97
CA THR A 92 -2.83 -2.83 12.42
C THR A 92 -3.35 -4.10 13.09
N GLN A 93 -2.88 -4.42 14.27
CA GLN A 93 -3.36 -5.56 15.07
C GLN A 93 -4.24 -5.13 16.24
N THR A 94 -4.19 -3.87 16.60
CA THR A 94 -4.87 -3.30 17.77
C THR A 94 -5.84 -2.18 17.42
N GLY A 95 -5.87 -1.74 16.15
CA GLY A 95 -6.60 -0.56 15.72
C GLY A 95 -5.94 0.77 16.11
N ASP A 96 -4.79 0.74 16.79
CA ASP A 96 -4.09 1.94 17.20
C ASP A 96 -3.40 2.63 16.01
N LEU A 97 -3.27 3.95 16.07
CA LEU A 97 -2.60 4.76 15.04
C LEU A 97 -1.11 4.48 14.92
N THR A 98 -0.49 3.91 15.93
CA THR A 98 0.96 3.72 16.03
C THR A 98 1.45 2.31 15.71
N ASP A 99 0.56 1.32 15.54
CA ASP A 99 0.96 -0.08 15.32
C ASP A 99 0.85 -0.55 13.86
N TRP A 100 0.69 0.36 12.91
CA TRP A 100 0.62 0.03 11.50
C TRP A 100 1.94 -0.50 10.96
N GLN A 101 1.85 -1.66 10.30
CA GLN A 101 3.00 -2.40 9.77
C GLN A 101 2.81 -2.70 8.29
N VAL A 102 3.86 -2.53 7.51
CA VAL A 102 3.89 -2.99 6.11
C VAL A 102 3.98 -4.51 6.09
N ILE A 103 3.07 -5.15 5.35
CA ILE A 103 3.04 -6.60 5.17
C ILE A 103 3.32 -7.05 3.74
N TYR A 104 3.08 -6.19 2.74
CA TYR A 104 3.37 -6.49 1.34
C TYR A 104 3.68 -5.21 0.57
N GLY A 105 4.79 -5.17 -0.16
CA GLY A 105 5.29 -3.98 -0.83
C GLY A 105 4.62 -3.65 -2.16
N GLY A 106 4.91 -2.47 -2.69
CA GLY A 106 4.32 -1.88 -3.89
C GLY A 106 3.04 -1.11 -3.58
N ASP A 107 2.24 -0.74 -4.61
CA ASP A 107 0.87 -0.28 -4.36
C ASP A 107 0.05 -1.41 -3.76
N GLY A 108 -0.53 -1.17 -2.61
CA GLY A 108 -1.44 -2.12 -2.00
C GLY A 108 -2.83 -2.03 -2.59
N PHE A 109 -3.39 -3.18 -3.00
CA PHE A 109 -4.79 -3.27 -3.43
C PHE A 109 -5.66 -3.92 -2.35
N GLN A 110 -6.61 -4.76 -2.74
CA GLN A 110 -7.50 -5.42 -1.79
C GLN A 110 -6.75 -6.49 -0.98
N PRO A 111 -6.55 -6.31 0.33
CA PRO A 111 -6.15 -7.41 1.20
C PRO A 111 -7.37 -8.28 1.52
N ILE A 112 -7.13 -9.58 1.74
CA ILE A 112 -8.17 -10.54 2.11
C ILE A 112 -7.59 -11.45 3.20
N VAL A 113 -8.34 -11.61 4.28
CA VAL A 113 -8.04 -12.59 5.34
C VAL A 113 -9.00 -13.76 5.22
N ASP A 114 -8.50 -14.97 5.36
CA ASP A 114 -9.35 -16.16 5.39
C ASP A 114 -10.24 -16.11 6.65
N PRO A 115 -11.56 -16.10 6.50
CA PRO A 115 -12.47 -15.96 7.65
C PRO A 115 -12.47 -17.20 8.58
N THR A 116 -11.94 -18.33 8.13
CA THR A 116 -11.82 -19.56 8.92
C THR A 116 -10.44 -19.74 9.53
N ASN A 117 -9.43 -19.07 8.98
CA ASN A 117 -8.05 -19.12 9.47
C ASN A 117 -7.36 -17.77 9.27
N THR A 118 -7.46 -16.89 10.24
CA THR A 118 -6.93 -15.52 10.17
C THR A 118 -5.40 -15.42 10.07
N ASN A 119 -4.68 -16.52 10.19
CA ASN A 119 -3.26 -16.58 9.84
C ASN A 119 -3.01 -16.54 8.33
N VAL A 120 -4.03 -16.87 7.52
CA VAL A 120 -3.93 -16.86 6.06
C VAL A 120 -4.41 -15.51 5.53
N ILE A 121 -3.48 -14.79 4.93
CA ILE A 121 -3.71 -13.45 4.38
C ILE A 121 -3.24 -13.43 2.93
N TYR A 122 -4.02 -12.80 2.07
CA TYR A 122 -3.67 -12.50 0.69
C TYR A 122 -3.56 -11.00 0.51
N ALA A 123 -2.56 -10.57 -0.25
CA ALA A 123 -2.40 -9.17 -0.65
C ALA A 123 -2.01 -9.08 -2.12
N LEU A 124 -2.45 -8.02 -2.77
CA LEU A 124 -2.18 -7.74 -4.17
C LEU A 124 -1.32 -6.49 -4.30
N SER A 125 -0.41 -6.48 -5.26
CA SER A 125 0.27 -5.28 -5.70
C SER A 125 0.16 -5.08 -7.23
N GLN A 126 0.84 -4.08 -7.77
CA GLN A 126 0.79 -3.74 -9.20
C GLN A 126 0.99 -4.97 -10.08
N ARG A 127 0.37 -4.94 -11.27
CA ARG A 127 0.47 -5.99 -12.29
C ARG A 127 -0.09 -7.36 -11.84
N GLY A 128 -0.95 -7.35 -10.82
CA GLY A 128 -1.57 -8.57 -10.30
C GLY A 128 -0.60 -9.46 -9.51
N ASN A 129 0.47 -8.91 -8.98
CA ASN A 129 1.34 -9.63 -8.06
C ASN A 129 0.56 -9.99 -6.81
N LEU A 130 0.38 -11.29 -6.59
CA LEU A 130 -0.33 -11.85 -5.45
C LEU A 130 0.67 -12.40 -4.43
N GLY A 131 0.55 -11.94 -3.19
CA GLY A 131 1.25 -12.49 -2.04
C GLY A 131 0.31 -13.30 -1.15
N LYS A 132 0.81 -14.36 -0.54
CA LYS A 132 0.12 -15.15 0.48
C LYS A 132 0.98 -15.25 1.73
N SER A 133 0.37 -15.04 2.87
CA SER A 133 0.91 -15.40 4.18
C SER A 133 0.13 -16.57 4.76
N SER A 134 0.77 -17.41 5.55
CA SER A 134 0.15 -18.44 6.41
C SER A 134 0.54 -18.26 7.89
N ASN A 135 1.16 -17.14 8.22
CA ASN A 135 1.69 -16.83 9.55
C ASN A 135 1.27 -15.43 10.03
N ASN A 136 0.01 -15.09 9.80
CA ASN A 136 -0.56 -13.83 10.23
C ASN A 136 0.17 -12.59 9.65
N GLY A 137 0.61 -12.65 8.37
CA GLY A 137 1.21 -11.52 7.67
C GLY A 137 2.66 -11.20 8.06
N ILE A 138 3.34 -12.05 8.84
CA ILE A 138 4.76 -11.85 9.15
C ILE A 138 5.60 -11.94 7.87
N TRP A 139 5.27 -12.89 6.98
CA TRP A 139 5.87 -13.05 5.67
C TRP A 139 4.79 -13.28 4.62
N LEU A 140 4.75 -12.46 3.58
CA LEU A 140 3.99 -12.75 2.37
C LEU A 140 4.95 -13.24 1.29
N VAL A 141 4.70 -14.44 0.80
CA VAL A 141 5.44 -15.02 -0.32
C VAL A 141 4.70 -14.70 -1.61
N ALA A 142 5.39 -14.14 -2.59
CA ALA A 142 4.82 -13.91 -3.91
C ALA A 142 4.40 -15.25 -4.52
N MET A 143 3.14 -15.37 -4.89
CA MET A 143 2.64 -16.53 -5.61
C MET A 143 2.98 -16.36 -7.09
N HIS A 144 3.78 -17.26 -7.66
CA HIS A 144 3.98 -17.32 -9.10
C HIS A 144 2.66 -17.71 -9.75
N THR A 145 1.89 -16.73 -10.18
CA THR A 145 0.75 -16.97 -11.06
C THR A 145 1.32 -17.24 -12.45
N GLN A 146 1.31 -18.51 -12.88
CA GLN A 146 1.46 -18.78 -14.30
C GLN A 146 0.39 -17.98 -15.05
N LYS A 147 0.77 -17.32 -16.15
CA LYS A 147 -0.02 -16.35 -16.94
C LYS A 147 -1.39 -16.81 -17.43
N THR A 148 -1.86 -17.95 -17.03
CA THR A 148 -3.12 -18.53 -17.40
C THR A 148 -4.06 -18.51 -16.19
N ARG A 149 -4.99 -17.54 -16.19
CA ARG A 149 -6.23 -17.50 -15.39
C ARG A 149 -6.28 -16.61 -14.15
N LEU A 150 -5.84 -15.36 -14.27
CA LEU A 150 -6.18 -14.33 -13.28
C LEU A 150 -7.56 -13.67 -13.52
N CYS A 151 -8.45 -14.30 -14.28
CA CYS A 151 -9.78 -13.76 -14.62
C CYS A 151 -10.83 -13.85 -13.51
N CYS A 152 -10.54 -14.44 -12.35
CA CYS A 152 -11.57 -14.68 -11.32
C CYS A 152 -11.42 -13.86 -10.03
N LEU A 153 -10.48 -12.91 -9.96
CA LEU A 153 -10.33 -12.07 -8.76
C LEU A 153 -10.92 -10.65 -8.92
N TYR A 154 -11.79 -10.44 -9.93
CA TYR A 154 -12.62 -9.24 -9.95
C TYR A 154 -13.82 -9.49 -9.05
N PHE A 155 -13.68 -9.20 -7.76
CA PHE A 155 -14.79 -9.24 -6.81
C PHE A 155 -15.71 -8.05 -7.03
N GLU A 156 -16.79 -8.25 -7.75
CA GLU A 156 -17.99 -7.45 -7.53
C GLU A 156 -18.51 -7.72 -6.11
N TYR A 157 -18.75 -6.66 -5.41
CA TYR A 157 -19.21 -6.57 -4.03
C TYR A 157 -20.62 -7.16 -3.86
N LYS A 158 -20.78 -8.47 -3.91
CA LYS A 158 -22.00 -9.19 -3.49
C LYS A 158 -21.93 -10.71 -3.74
N MET A 159 -21.05 -11.48 -3.06
CA MET A 159 -21.35 -12.90 -2.81
C MET A 159 -20.24 -13.59 -2.00
N PRO A 160 -20.55 -14.31 -0.91
CA PRO A 160 -19.57 -15.01 -0.08
C PRO A 160 -19.24 -16.42 -0.55
N SER A 161 -19.32 -16.74 -1.81
CA SER A 161 -18.87 -18.06 -2.29
C SER A 161 -18.65 -18.08 -3.80
N LEU A 162 -17.43 -17.82 -4.25
CA LEU A 162 -16.97 -18.34 -5.54
C LEU A 162 -15.49 -18.71 -5.46
N PHE A 163 -15.21 -19.93 -5.05
CA PHE A 163 -13.92 -20.57 -5.27
C PHE A 163 -13.85 -21.04 -6.72
N CYS A 164 -12.90 -20.54 -7.49
CA CYS A 164 -12.60 -21.07 -8.80
C CYS A 164 -11.85 -22.41 -8.64
N ARG A 165 -12.56 -23.51 -8.60
CA ARG A 165 -11.98 -24.85 -8.66
C ARG A 165 -11.76 -25.24 -10.12
N ASN A 166 -10.50 -25.47 -10.50
CA ASN A 166 -10.09 -26.14 -11.76
C ASN A 166 -10.67 -25.59 -13.08
N GLY A 167 -10.76 -24.25 -13.20
CA GLY A 167 -10.94 -23.62 -14.50
C GLY A 167 -12.24 -23.94 -15.27
N LYS A 168 -13.26 -24.44 -14.62
CA LYS A 168 -14.60 -24.58 -15.21
C LYS A 168 -15.55 -23.62 -14.49
N ARG A 169 -16.27 -22.79 -15.26
CA ARG A 169 -17.41 -22.02 -14.75
C ARG A 169 -18.48 -23.03 -14.32
N SER A 170 -18.81 -23.06 -13.04
CA SER A 170 -20.08 -23.63 -12.61
C SER A 170 -21.09 -22.48 -12.51
N SER A 171 -22.07 -22.45 -13.39
CA SER A 171 -23.25 -21.61 -13.26
C SER A 171 -24.10 -22.14 -12.13
N ILE A 172 -24.23 -21.37 -11.04
CA ILE A 172 -25.26 -21.63 -10.05
C ILE A 172 -26.56 -21.05 -10.60
N GLN A 173 -27.49 -21.91 -11.00
CA GLN A 173 -28.87 -21.54 -11.27
C GLN A 173 -29.51 -21.07 -9.97
N ARG A 174 -30.06 -19.86 -9.96
CA ARG A 174 -30.97 -19.40 -8.90
C ARG A 174 -32.24 -20.24 -9.01
N GLY A 175 -32.51 -21.02 -7.99
CA GLY A 175 -33.85 -21.57 -7.80
C GLY A 175 -34.78 -20.41 -7.43
N GLU A 176 -35.68 -20.06 -8.35
CA GLU A 176 -36.83 -19.24 -8.01
C GLU A 176 -37.80 -20.14 -7.24
N ASN A 177 -37.97 -19.84 -5.97
CA ASN A 177 -39.12 -20.35 -5.22
C ASN A 177 -40.34 -19.51 -5.60
N GLN A 178 -41.19 -20.05 -6.44
CA GLN A 178 -42.58 -19.63 -6.55
C GLN A 178 -43.38 -20.29 -5.42
N SER A 179 -43.96 -19.52 -4.58
CA SER A 179 -45.30 -19.69 -3.95
C SER A 179 -45.62 -18.44 -3.15
#